data_ed116bebc68b5aa237257d511571ae5e
#
_entry.id   ed116bebc68b5aa237257d511571ae5e
#
_cell.length_a   1.000
_cell.length_b   1.000
_cell.length_c   1.000
_cell.angle_alpha   90.00
_cell.angle_beta   90.00
_cell.angle_gamma   90.00
#
_symmetry.space_group_name_H-M   'P 1'
#
loop_
_entity.id
_entity.type
_entity.pdbx_description
1 polymer ?
#
loop_
_entity_poly.entity_id
_entity_poly.type
_entity_poly.pdbx_seq_one_letter_code
_entity_poly.pdbx_strand_id
1 'polypeptide(L)'
;MKYFSFSFFLFAISPMVLADNLTQSFQQSKQQFNEFQSLNQNRWIQQHSFQFITQQPKNDSLSKACLNYQGIQFKGVTLVKADHLLPKKEECINEERLNQLSQQLTQEYIDKGYIHNPFQFEDDHSGLLTLHVFEGKTAALESDDKQLNLNQLLPNVLGTPLKVQDLDQALDQANRISGNNVTVDVLPAKNGEIRLSFSNELTSRISGSIGIDDRASKNYGRWQARAAVNIGNPFGLSDTLYLSGAHTLKSRYQFNRSLLLHYSLPYGYWTFSSFASFSQFKSPLILENFSLQQNGRTVQAGISAEYVFHRGGNHISTFSTQFEKLNSKNRLEDVVLALQSPKLSSISVGINHLQLFENGNLVVDLRYEQGNNRGQEQPESQFKRSNLELKFNRYQALDSELFRHSHQLTGQYASHYLPSVKQEDLTGYNRVRGLNDLNLSAEKNLISHNDIAWIKQTKIGTFSPYLGFDLGIQKSVNEDQREKALAYAIGLNWSYKAFQANLEWATGRLFDKSDGVKQERFISTNFVYLF
;
A
#
# COMPACT_ATOMS: atom_id res chain seq x y z
N MET A 1 21.34 44.19 -27.19
CA MET A 1 19.93 44.68 -27.18
C MET A 1 18.86 43.60 -27.33
N LYS A 2 19.17 42.33 -27.61
CA LYS A 2 18.17 41.22 -27.67
C LYS A 2 17.80 40.61 -26.31
N TYR A 3 18.59 40.80 -25.26
CA TYR A 3 18.37 40.19 -23.95
C TYR A 3 17.44 41.00 -23.03
N PHE A 4 17.29 42.29 -23.23
CA PHE A 4 16.48 43.14 -22.36
C PHE A 4 14.97 43.05 -22.64
N SER A 5 14.59 42.66 -23.86
CA SER A 5 13.18 42.48 -24.25
C SER A 5 12.58 41.16 -23.75
N PHE A 6 13.42 40.15 -23.55
CA PHE A 6 12.96 38.80 -23.15
C PHE A 6 12.59 38.71 -21.66
N SER A 7 13.30 39.44 -20.80
CA SER A 7 12.99 39.49 -19.36
C SER A 7 11.65 40.16 -19.04
N PHE A 8 11.24 41.13 -19.82
CA PHE A 8 9.97 41.83 -19.64
C PHE A 8 8.76 41.01 -20.08
N PHE A 9 8.94 40.10 -21.06
CA PHE A 9 7.88 39.23 -21.56
C PHE A 9 7.62 38.03 -20.61
N LEU A 10 8.63 37.55 -19.88
CA LEU A 10 8.49 36.47 -18.89
C LEU A 10 7.62 36.88 -17.71
N PHE A 11 7.54 38.15 -17.35
CA PHE A 11 6.65 38.67 -16.30
C PHE A 11 5.16 38.69 -16.70
N ALA A 12 4.85 38.67 -18.01
CA ALA A 12 3.48 38.68 -18.52
C ALA A 12 2.86 37.25 -18.64
N ILE A 13 3.69 36.19 -18.56
CA ILE A 13 3.20 34.81 -18.56
C ILE A 13 2.92 34.42 -17.11
N SER A 14 1.66 34.10 -16.79
CA SER A 14 1.28 33.65 -15.46
C SER A 14 2.23 32.54 -14.99
N PRO A 15 2.88 32.67 -13.82
CA PRO A 15 3.76 31.63 -13.29
C PRO A 15 3.03 30.29 -13.05
N MET A 16 1.71 30.31 -12.91
CA MET A 16 0.87 29.11 -12.82
C MET A 16 0.98 28.21 -14.05
N VAL A 17 0.83 28.73 -15.26
CA VAL A 17 0.85 27.92 -16.50
C VAL A 17 2.19 27.21 -16.71
N LEU A 18 3.28 27.83 -16.27
CA LEU A 18 4.63 27.26 -16.39
C LEU A 18 4.92 26.17 -15.32
N ALA A 19 4.30 26.28 -14.14
CA ALA A 19 4.45 25.31 -13.06
C ALA A 19 3.71 23.99 -13.33
N ASP A 20 2.54 24.04 -13.96
CA ASP A 20 1.66 22.92 -14.24
C ASP A 20 2.33 21.76 -14.97
N ASN A 21 3.11 22.06 -16.00
CA ASN A 21 3.79 21.04 -16.80
C ASN A 21 4.82 20.22 -15.99
N LEU A 22 5.54 20.87 -15.07
CA LEU A 22 6.51 20.16 -14.22
C LEU A 22 5.80 19.22 -13.24
N THR A 23 4.75 19.73 -12.61
CA THR A 23 3.95 18.97 -11.65
C THR A 23 3.35 17.74 -12.31
N GLN A 24 2.73 17.88 -13.47
CA GLN A 24 2.16 16.75 -14.24
C GLN A 24 3.18 15.69 -14.63
N SER A 25 4.36 16.10 -15.10
CA SER A 25 5.41 15.15 -15.45
C SER A 25 5.88 14.36 -14.23
N PHE A 26 5.98 15.00 -13.07
CA PHE A 26 6.34 14.35 -11.82
C PHE A 26 5.22 13.44 -11.31
N GLN A 27 3.95 13.83 -11.47
CA GLN A 27 2.78 13.02 -11.08
C GLN A 27 2.75 11.66 -11.79
N GLN A 28 3.21 11.57 -13.03
CA GLN A 28 3.33 10.29 -13.72
C GLN A 28 4.28 9.32 -12.99
N SER A 29 5.42 9.79 -12.50
CA SER A 29 6.35 8.97 -11.69
C SER A 29 5.76 8.61 -10.33
N LYS A 30 5.05 9.55 -9.68
CA LYS A 30 4.34 9.33 -8.40
C LYS A 30 3.24 8.29 -8.57
N GLN A 31 2.49 8.32 -9.67
CA GLN A 31 1.46 7.33 -9.98
C GLN A 31 2.06 5.92 -10.11
N GLN A 32 3.17 5.77 -10.81
CA GLN A 32 3.86 4.48 -10.94
C GLN A 32 4.30 3.91 -9.58
N PHE A 33 4.79 4.77 -8.68
CA PHE A 33 5.15 4.36 -7.33
C PHE A 33 3.91 3.92 -6.50
N ASN A 34 2.81 4.67 -6.58
CA ASN A 34 1.56 4.33 -5.90
C ASN A 34 0.94 3.04 -6.46
N GLU A 35 1.04 2.80 -7.77
CA GLU A 35 0.61 1.54 -8.40
C GLU A 35 1.37 0.34 -7.83
N PHE A 36 2.69 0.47 -7.67
CA PHE A 36 3.51 -0.57 -7.05
C PHE A 36 3.11 -0.85 -5.59
N GLN A 37 2.92 0.19 -4.78
CA GLN A 37 2.46 0.03 -3.39
C GLN A 37 1.09 -0.64 -3.32
N SER A 38 0.16 -0.24 -4.19
CA SER A 38 -1.18 -0.84 -4.27
C SER A 38 -1.15 -2.31 -4.68
N LEU A 39 -0.22 -2.73 -5.55
CA LEU A 39 -0.04 -4.13 -5.92
C LEU A 39 0.32 -5.00 -4.70
N ASN A 40 1.23 -4.56 -3.85
CA ASN A 40 1.62 -5.28 -2.64
C ASN A 40 0.48 -5.36 -1.62
N GLN A 41 -0.25 -4.26 -1.40
CA GLN A 41 -1.43 -4.23 -0.52
C GLN A 41 -2.54 -5.15 -1.03
N ASN A 42 -2.87 -5.10 -2.31
CA ASN A 42 -3.91 -5.94 -2.90
C ASN A 42 -3.56 -7.43 -2.83
N ARG A 43 -2.28 -7.79 -2.97
CA ARG A 43 -1.82 -9.17 -2.84
C ARG A 43 -2.04 -9.66 -1.41
N TRP A 44 -1.67 -8.89 -0.41
CA TRP A 44 -1.92 -9.23 0.99
C TRP A 44 -3.43 -9.39 1.29
N ILE A 45 -4.27 -8.46 0.81
CA ILE A 45 -5.73 -8.53 0.93
C ILE A 45 -6.26 -9.83 0.33
N GLN A 46 -5.82 -10.20 -0.89
CA GLN A 46 -6.26 -11.42 -1.56
C GLN A 46 -5.88 -12.69 -0.80
N GLN A 47 -4.69 -12.75 -0.23
CA GLN A 47 -4.20 -13.90 0.52
C GLN A 47 -4.98 -14.13 1.82
N HIS A 48 -5.45 -13.07 2.49
CA HIS A 48 -6.10 -13.13 3.80
C HIS A 48 -7.63 -13.08 3.77
N SER A 49 -8.24 -12.76 2.64
CA SER A 49 -9.71 -12.60 2.51
C SER A 49 -10.52 -13.90 2.70
N PHE A 50 -9.88 -15.07 2.73
CA PHE A 50 -10.56 -16.39 2.78
C PHE A 50 -10.37 -17.18 4.08
N GLN A 51 -9.78 -16.60 5.13
CA GLN A 51 -9.38 -17.34 6.35
C GLN A 51 -10.44 -17.39 7.47
N PHE A 52 -11.68 -17.00 7.23
CA PHE A 52 -12.71 -17.01 8.29
C PHE A 52 -13.42 -18.39 8.39
N ILE A 53 -12.70 -19.43 8.84
CA ILE A 53 -13.32 -20.72 9.19
C ILE A 53 -13.19 -20.90 10.71
N THR A 54 -14.31 -20.76 11.42
CA THR A 54 -14.39 -21.06 12.85
C THR A 54 -14.81 -22.52 13.03
N GLN A 55 -13.90 -23.38 13.51
CA GLN A 55 -14.28 -24.72 13.96
C GLN A 55 -14.81 -24.64 15.39
N GLN A 56 -16.01 -25.10 15.61
CA GLN A 56 -16.55 -25.30 16.96
C GLN A 56 -16.10 -26.66 17.53
N PRO A 57 -15.63 -26.72 18.77
CA PRO A 57 -15.28 -28.00 19.42
C PRO A 57 -16.51 -28.85 19.71
N LYS A 58 -16.40 -30.16 19.47
CA LYS A 58 -17.41 -31.15 19.88
C LYS A 58 -17.33 -31.35 21.39
N ASN A 59 -18.46 -31.27 22.07
CA ASN A 59 -18.60 -31.63 23.48
C ASN A 59 -18.88 -33.12 23.59
N ASP A 60 -17.94 -33.88 24.12
CA ASP A 60 -18.16 -35.24 24.60
C ASP A 60 -18.61 -35.24 26.08
N SER A 61 -19.40 -36.24 26.50
CA SER A 61 -19.87 -36.35 27.87
C SER A 61 -18.73 -36.81 28.78
N LEU A 62 -18.22 -35.90 29.63
CA LEU A 62 -17.10 -36.13 30.55
C LEU A 62 -17.59 -36.64 31.90
N SER A 63 -16.76 -37.44 32.59
CA SER A 63 -17.04 -37.97 33.93
C SER A 63 -17.05 -36.89 35.01
N LYS A 64 -18.03 -36.91 35.90
CA LYS A 64 -18.17 -35.98 37.03
C LYS A 64 -17.62 -36.53 38.35
N ALA A 65 -17.07 -37.75 38.37
CA ALA A 65 -16.50 -38.34 39.57
C ALA A 65 -15.22 -37.60 39.98
N CYS A 66 -15.09 -37.29 41.29
CA CYS A 66 -13.89 -36.66 41.83
C CYS A 66 -12.70 -37.63 41.80
N LEU A 67 -11.56 -37.17 41.34
CA LEU A 67 -10.28 -37.87 41.41
C LEU A 67 -9.66 -37.65 42.79
N ASN A 68 -8.83 -38.58 43.25
CA ASN A 68 -8.22 -38.53 44.57
C ASN A 68 -6.92 -37.70 44.61
N TYR A 69 -7.03 -36.39 44.25
CA TYR A 69 -5.93 -35.44 44.33
C TYR A 69 -6.27 -34.26 45.23
N GLN A 70 -5.26 -33.74 45.96
CA GLN A 70 -5.38 -32.59 46.87
C GLN A 70 -5.27 -31.24 46.16
N GLY A 71 -4.80 -31.24 44.90
CA GLY A 71 -4.62 -30.03 44.08
C GLY A 71 -3.95 -30.30 42.76
N ILE A 72 -3.80 -29.26 41.98
CA ILE A 72 -3.08 -29.27 40.68
C ILE A 72 -1.92 -28.28 40.78
N GLN A 73 -0.80 -28.63 40.18
CA GLN A 73 0.34 -27.75 40.00
C GLN A 73 0.77 -27.68 38.54
N PHE A 74 1.30 -26.53 38.12
CA PHE A 74 1.89 -26.37 36.81
C PHE A 74 3.40 -26.60 36.82
N LYS A 75 3.92 -27.24 35.75
CA LYS A 75 5.35 -27.41 35.51
C LYS A 75 5.64 -27.02 34.06
N GLY A 76 6.70 -26.22 33.84
CA GLY A 76 7.12 -25.80 32.49
C GLY A 76 6.30 -24.65 31.91
N VAL A 77 5.40 -24.02 32.68
CA VAL A 77 4.64 -22.83 32.28
C VAL A 77 5.46 -21.59 32.59
N THR A 78 6.09 -20.97 31.57
CA THR A 78 6.97 -19.80 31.72
C THR A 78 6.57 -18.61 30.85
N LEU A 79 5.87 -18.87 29.73
CA LEU A 79 5.50 -17.85 28.71
C LEU A 79 4.19 -17.12 29.03
N VAL A 80 3.35 -17.72 29.88
CA VAL A 80 2.05 -17.17 30.30
C VAL A 80 1.94 -17.16 31.84
N LYS A 81 1.07 -16.29 32.36
CA LYS A 81 0.76 -16.27 33.82
C LYS A 81 -0.54 -17.05 34.03
N ALA A 82 -0.44 -18.30 34.40
CA ALA A 82 -1.57 -19.22 34.51
C ALA A 82 -1.96 -19.59 35.93
N ASP A 83 -1.27 -19.08 36.98
CA ASP A 83 -1.52 -19.44 38.38
C ASP A 83 -2.97 -19.18 38.82
N HIS A 84 -3.65 -18.22 38.20
CA HIS A 84 -5.05 -17.88 38.49
C HIS A 84 -6.06 -18.93 38.01
N LEU A 85 -5.62 -19.85 37.14
CA LEU A 85 -6.43 -20.94 36.61
C LEU A 85 -6.49 -22.16 37.57
N LEU A 86 -5.52 -22.24 38.50
CA LEU A 86 -5.45 -23.37 39.43
C LEU A 86 -6.70 -23.45 40.33
N PRO A 87 -7.25 -24.65 40.53
CA PRO A 87 -8.40 -24.83 41.40
C PRO A 87 -8.09 -24.43 42.85
N LYS A 88 -9.08 -23.88 43.54
CA LYS A 88 -8.96 -23.54 44.96
C LYS A 88 -8.81 -24.81 45.78
N LYS A 89 -8.14 -24.72 46.95
CA LYS A 89 -8.09 -25.81 47.91
C LYS A 89 -9.52 -26.27 48.25
N GLU A 90 -9.76 -27.59 48.27
CA GLU A 90 -11.06 -28.22 48.52
C GLU A 90 -12.02 -28.31 47.32
N GLU A 91 -11.64 -27.85 46.13
CA GLU A 91 -12.43 -28.01 44.92
C GLU A 91 -12.31 -29.46 44.39
N CYS A 92 -13.45 -30.08 43.99
CA CYS A 92 -13.44 -31.41 43.38
C CYS A 92 -12.71 -31.39 42.03
N ILE A 93 -11.64 -32.15 41.93
CA ILE A 93 -10.88 -32.34 40.68
C ILE A 93 -11.52 -33.54 39.96
N ASN A 94 -12.23 -33.28 38.88
CA ASN A 94 -12.82 -34.28 38.01
C ASN A 94 -12.36 -34.09 36.56
N GLU A 95 -12.74 -35.01 35.68
CA GLU A 95 -12.36 -34.98 34.28
C GLU A 95 -12.87 -33.71 33.58
N GLU A 96 -14.06 -33.24 33.93
CA GLU A 96 -14.63 -31.98 33.40
C GLU A 96 -13.78 -30.78 33.79
N ARG A 97 -13.33 -30.68 35.05
CA ARG A 97 -12.46 -29.60 35.54
C ARG A 97 -11.08 -29.63 34.90
N LEU A 98 -10.49 -30.81 34.68
CA LEU A 98 -9.21 -30.97 33.98
C LEU A 98 -9.32 -30.53 32.54
N ASN A 99 -10.42 -30.86 31.85
CA ASN A 99 -10.65 -30.42 30.49
C ASN A 99 -10.83 -28.90 30.40
N GLN A 100 -11.61 -28.31 31.33
CA GLN A 100 -11.76 -26.85 31.42
C GLN A 100 -10.42 -26.16 31.66
N LEU A 101 -9.60 -26.66 32.58
CA LEU A 101 -8.27 -26.12 32.88
C LEU A 101 -7.36 -26.20 31.65
N SER A 102 -7.38 -27.33 30.96
CA SER A 102 -6.60 -27.53 29.72
C SER A 102 -7.01 -26.57 28.63
N GLN A 103 -8.31 -26.36 28.44
CA GLN A 103 -8.84 -25.41 27.47
C GLN A 103 -8.46 -23.96 27.82
N GLN A 104 -8.64 -23.57 29.10
CA GLN A 104 -8.29 -22.24 29.59
C GLN A 104 -6.78 -21.97 29.43
N LEU A 105 -5.94 -22.93 29.81
CA LEU A 105 -4.49 -22.81 29.64
C LEU A 105 -4.08 -22.70 28.18
N THR A 106 -4.67 -23.54 27.30
CA THR A 106 -4.43 -23.46 25.86
C THR A 106 -4.85 -22.11 25.32
N GLN A 107 -5.98 -21.56 25.79
CA GLN A 107 -6.43 -20.21 25.35
C GLN A 107 -5.45 -19.12 25.77
N GLU A 108 -4.90 -19.18 27.01
CA GLU A 108 -3.87 -18.21 27.46
C GLU A 108 -2.63 -18.21 26.54
N TYR A 109 -2.19 -19.40 26.09
CA TYR A 109 -1.10 -19.50 25.11
C TYR A 109 -1.48 -18.93 23.75
N ILE A 110 -2.67 -19.27 23.24
CA ILE A 110 -3.18 -18.77 21.95
C ILE A 110 -3.31 -17.23 21.99
N ASP A 111 -3.84 -16.67 23.06
CA ASP A 111 -4.01 -15.22 23.23
C ASP A 111 -2.66 -14.47 23.23
N LYS A 112 -1.59 -15.15 23.65
CA LYS A 112 -0.20 -14.65 23.55
C LYS A 112 0.47 -14.98 22.22
N GLY A 113 -0.22 -15.72 21.35
CA GLY A 113 0.25 -16.11 20.01
C GLY A 113 1.10 -17.37 19.96
N TYR A 114 1.24 -18.11 21.06
CA TYR A 114 1.98 -19.37 21.07
C TYR A 114 1.10 -20.54 20.62
N ILE A 115 1.51 -21.25 19.56
CA ILE A 115 0.66 -22.25 18.89
C ILE A 115 1.02 -23.70 19.16
N HIS A 116 2.18 -23.97 19.79
CA HIS A 116 2.63 -25.33 20.06
C HIS A 116 3.13 -25.48 21.48
N ASN A 117 2.22 -25.84 22.36
CA ASN A 117 2.49 -26.01 23.79
C ASN A 117 1.80 -27.33 24.26
N PRO A 118 2.29 -28.50 23.80
CA PRO A 118 1.74 -29.77 24.24
C PRO A 118 1.92 -29.95 25.75
N PHE A 119 0.96 -30.57 26.36
CA PHE A 119 0.98 -30.84 27.81
C PHE A 119 0.56 -32.28 28.11
N GLN A 120 0.98 -32.74 29.27
CA GLN A 120 0.56 -34.04 29.84
C GLN A 120 0.31 -33.92 31.32
N PHE A 121 -0.58 -34.76 31.83
CA PHE A 121 -0.78 -34.90 33.26
C PHE A 121 0.17 -35.98 33.80
N GLU A 122 0.92 -35.63 34.84
CA GLU A 122 1.87 -36.49 35.51
C GLU A 122 1.40 -36.67 36.96
N ASP A 123 1.31 -37.93 37.42
CA ASP A 123 1.06 -38.29 38.83
C ASP A 123 2.37 -38.79 39.43
N ASP A 124 2.96 -38.02 40.33
CA ASP A 124 4.18 -38.36 41.05
C ASP A 124 3.90 -38.99 42.42
N HIS A 125 2.63 -39.35 42.70
CA HIS A 125 2.17 -39.88 43.95
C HIS A 125 2.37 -38.97 45.17
N SER A 126 2.59 -37.68 44.96
CA SER A 126 2.68 -36.66 46.04
C SER A 126 1.31 -36.22 46.57
N GLY A 127 0.23 -36.68 45.94
CA GLY A 127 -1.13 -36.20 46.17
C GLY A 127 -1.51 -34.97 45.34
N LEU A 128 -0.59 -34.40 44.55
CA LEU A 128 -0.83 -33.35 43.59
C LEU A 128 -0.79 -33.90 42.16
N LEU A 129 -1.72 -33.48 41.34
CA LEU A 129 -1.65 -33.74 39.89
C LEU A 129 -0.83 -32.67 39.21
N THR A 130 0.26 -33.04 38.54
CA THR A 130 1.12 -32.11 37.82
C THR A 130 0.69 -31.99 36.36
N LEU A 131 0.33 -30.79 35.92
CA LEU A 131 0.17 -30.49 34.50
C LEU A 131 1.49 -29.94 33.96
N HIS A 132 2.21 -30.81 33.24
CA HIS A 132 3.50 -30.48 32.64
C HIS A 132 3.30 -29.99 31.22
N VAL A 133 3.68 -28.72 30.95
CA VAL A 133 3.64 -28.08 29.62
C VAL A 133 5.02 -28.08 29.01
N PHE A 134 5.10 -28.51 27.77
CA PHE A 134 6.30 -28.39 26.94
C PHE A 134 6.15 -27.16 26.05
N GLU A 135 6.79 -26.04 26.42
CA GLU A 135 6.81 -24.82 25.63
C GLU A 135 7.70 -25.05 24.43
N GLY A 136 7.10 -25.44 23.29
CA GLY A 136 7.79 -25.91 22.11
C GLY A 136 8.67 -24.85 21.48
N LYS A 137 9.97 -25.16 21.36
CA LYS A 137 10.96 -24.31 20.68
C LYS A 137 11.17 -24.78 19.25
N THR A 138 11.51 -23.85 18.38
CA THR A 138 11.82 -24.17 16.98
C THR A 138 13.21 -24.81 16.88
N ALA A 139 13.27 -26.09 16.54
CA ALA A 139 14.52 -26.86 16.40
C ALA A 139 15.14 -26.72 15.01
N ALA A 140 14.31 -26.63 13.96
CA ALA A 140 14.80 -26.58 12.58
C ALA A 140 13.86 -25.80 11.65
N LEU A 141 14.45 -25.20 10.63
CA LEU A 141 13.78 -24.60 9.48
C LEU A 141 14.19 -25.38 8.22
N GLU A 142 13.21 -25.88 7.48
CA GLU A 142 13.39 -26.65 6.25
C GLU A 142 12.58 -26.06 5.12
N SER A 143 13.05 -26.14 3.87
CA SER A 143 12.30 -25.73 2.68
C SER A 143 12.63 -26.62 1.50
N ASP A 144 11.62 -26.89 0.68
CA ASP A 144 11.77 -27.52 -0.63
C ASP A 144 12.33 -26.54 -1.69
N ASP A 145 12.08 -25.22 -1.53
CA ASP A 145 12.65 -24.17 -2.37
C ASP A 145 13.97 -23.63 -1.78
N LYS A 146 15.09 -24.04 -2.36
CA LYS A 146 16.44 -23.61 -1.95
C LYS A 146 16.70 -22.11 -2.09
N GLN A 147 15.86 -21.40 -2.84
CA GLN A 147 15.98 -19.96 -3.03
C GLN A 147 15.17 -19.16 -1.98
N LEU A 148 14.40 -19.84 -1.13
CA LEU A 148 13.70 -19.22 -0.01
C LEU A 148 14.65 -19.04 1.18
N ASN A 149 15.03 -17.81 1.50
CA ASN A 149 15.95 -17.51 2.60
C ASN A 149 15.22 -17.46 3.93
N LEU A 150 15.00 -18.62 4.57
CA LEU A 150 14.25 -18.73 5.82
C LEU A 150 14.89 -17.97 6.99
N ASN A 151 16.21 -17.91 7.08
CA ASN A 151 16.90 -17.17 8.14
C ASN A 151 16.67 -15.66 8.05
N GLN A 152 16.40 -15.14 6.87
CA GLN A 152 16.07 -13.74 6.64
C GLN A 152 14.58 -13.46 6.90
N LEU A 153 13.71 -14.41 6.56
CA LEU A 153 12.27 -14.30 6.79
C LEU A 153 11.90 -14.48 8.27
N LEU A 154 12.60 -15.38 8.97
CA LEU A 154 12.44 -15.72 10.39
C LEU A 154 13.77 -15.56 11.15
N PRO A 155 14.31 -14.34 11.29
CA PRO A 155 15.56 -14.15 12.00
C PRO A 155 15.41 -14.52 13.49
N ASN A 156 16.39 -15.25 14.03
CA ASN A 156 16.48 -15.64 15.45
C ASN A 156 15.33 -16.52 15.97
N VAL A 157 14.61 -17.24 15.13
CA VAL A 157 13.51 -18.11 15.55
C VAL A 157 14.01 -19.44 16.14
N LEU A 158 15.19 -19.93 15.71
CA LEU A 158 15.76 -21.17 16.21
C LEU A 158 16.05 -21.11 17.73
N GLY A 159 15.63 -22.13 18.46
CA GLY A 159 15.77 -22.22 19.91
C GLY A 159 14.78 -21.36 20.71
N THR A 160 13.84 -20.69 20.05
CA THR A 160 12.80 -19.85 20.67
C THR A 160 11.41 -20.45 20.47
N PRO A 161 10.46 -20.19 21.41
CA PRO A 161 9.06 -20.55 21.21
C PRO A 161 8.46 -19.84 20.00
N LEU A 162 7.70 -20.57 19.19
CA LEU A 162 7.09 -20.04 17.96
C LEU A 162 5.84 -19.23 18.28
N LYS A 163 5.76 -18.01 17.75
CA LYS A 163 4.53 -17.21 17.72
C LYS A 163 3.89 -17.26 16.34
N VAL A 164 2.58 -17.33 16.31
CA VAL A 164 1.80 -17.30 15.06
C VAL A 164 2.08 -16.01 14.27
N GLN A 165 2.26 -14.88 14.97
CA GLN A 165 2.56 -13.61 14.34
C GLN A 165 3.91 -13.63 13.57
N ASP A 166 4.93 -14.32 14.12
CA ASP A 166 6.23 -14.46 13.45
C ASP A 166 6.12 -15.31 12.19
N LEU A 167 5.32 -16.39 12.27
CA LEU A 167 5.06 -17.29 11.16
C LEU A 167 4.27 -16.58 10.04
N ASP A 168 3.18 -15.91 10.41
CA ASP A 168 2.39 -15.10 9.47
C ASP A 168 3.24 -14.02 8.80
N GLN A 169 4.13 -13.34 9.56
CA GLN A 169 5.03 -12.34 9.01
C GLN A 169 5.98 -12.94 7.98
N ALA A 170 6.53 -14.11 8.27
CA ALA A 170 7.43 -14.80 7.34
C ALA A 170 6.72 -15.24 6.07
N LEU A 171 5.50 -15.78 6.20
CA LEU A 171 4.67 -16.16 5.05
C LEU A 171 4.29 -14.96 4.20
N ASP A 172 3.90 -13.84 4.81
CA ASP A 172 3.59 -12.61 4.08
C ASP A 172 4.79 -12.09 3.30
N GLN A 173 5.97 -12.07 3.92
CA GLN A 173 7.19 -11.64 3.24
C GLN A 173 7.59 -12.59 2.12
N ALA A 174 7.42 -13.92 2.30
CA ALA A 174 7.70 -14.91 1.26
C ALA A 174 6.70 -14.80 0.10
N ASN A 175 5.41 -14.65 0.40
CA ASN A 175 4.34 -14.57 -0.59
C ASN A 175 4.17 -13.19 -1.23
N ARG A 176 4.88 -12.17 -0.75
CA ARG A 176 5.00 -10.87 -1.42
C ARG A 176 5.74 -10.98 -2.76
N ILE A 177 6.58 -12.00 -2.92
CA ILE A 177 7.32 -12.29 -4.16
C ILE A 177 6.35 -12.80 -5.22
N SER A 178 6.44 -12.25 -6.43
CA SER A 178 5.63 -12.73 -7.56
C SER A 178 5.89 -14.20 -7.83
N GLY A 179 4.82 -14.95 -8.02
CA GLY A 179 4.86 -16.38 -8.34
C GLY A 179 5.07 -17.31 -7.17
N ASN A 180 5.37 -16.83 -5.97
CA ASN A 180 5.42 -17.66 -4.77
C ASN A 180 4.00 -17.95 -4.25
N ASN A 181 3.80 -19.19 -3.80
CA ASN A 181 2.69 -19.66 -2.99
C ASN A 181 3.24 -20.54 -1.87
N VAL A 182 3.84 -19.88 -0.89
CA VAL A 182 4.53 -20.53 0.23
C VAL A 182 3.54 -20.89 1.32
N THR A 183 3.57 -22.13 1.74
CA THR A 183 2.86 -22.66 2.91
C THR A 183 3.86 -23.21 3.92
N VAL A 184 3.42 -23.49 5.15
CA VAL A 184 4.27 -24.04 6.20
C VAL A 184 3.52 -25.08 7.01
N ASP A 185 4.20 -26.20 7.25
CA ASP A 185 3.76 -27.23 8.19
C ASP A 185 4.57 -27.13 9.49
N VAL A 186 3.86 -27.15 10.62
CA VAL A 186 4.46 -27.20 11.95
C VAL A 186 4.50 -28.67 12.39
N LEU A 187 5.68 -29.27 12.32
CA LEU A 187 5.89 -30.68 12.59
C LEU A 187 6.51 -30.89 13.98
N PRO A 188 6.04 -31.89 14.76
CA PRO A 188 6.65 -32.20 16.04
C PRO A 188 8.09 -32.68 15.88
N ALA A 189 8.94 -32.31 16.82
CA ALA A 189 10.32 -32.78 16.95
C ALA A 189 10.51 -33.44 18.34
N LYS A 190 11.75 -33.84 18.66
CA LYS A 190 12.06 -34.46 19.95
C LYS A 190 11.90 -33.43 21.09
N ASN A 191 11.62 -33.94 22.31
CA ASN A 191 11.53 -33.12 23.54
C ASN A 191 10.48 -31.99 23.52
N GLY A 192 9.38 -32.13 22.78
CA GLY A 192 8.35 -31.11 22.65
C GLY A 192 8.74 -29.93 21.72
N GLU A 193 9.88 -30.01 21.05
CA GLU A 193 10.29 -29.03 20.04
C GLU A 193 9.50 -29.18 18.74
N ILE A 194 9.63 -28.20 17.86
CA ILE A 194 8.98 -28.19 16.54
C ILE A 194 10.00 -27.97 15.43
N ARG A 195 9.60 -28.42 14.25
CA ARG A 195 10.31 -28.24 12.99
C ARG A 195 9.35 -27.58 12.01
N LEU A 196 9.78 -26.49 11.37
CA LEU A 196 9.01 -25.76 10.38
C LEU A 196 9.42 -26.21 8.99
N SER A 197 8.48 -26.79 8.24
CA SER A 197 8.69 -27.26 6.86
C SER A 197 7.94 -26.35 5.89
N PHE A 198 8.66 -25.56 5.11
CA PHE A 198 8.13 -24.65 4.12
C PHE A 198 8.07 -25.32 2.75
N SER A 199 6.92 -25.23 2.09
CA SER A 199 6.69 -25.68 0.72
C SER A 199 6.30 -24.51 -0.16
N ASN A 200 6.86 -24.44 -1.37
CA ASN A 200 6.57 -23.34 -2.31
C ASN A 200 6.05 -23.89 -3.65
N GLU A 201 4.77 -23.71 -3.91
CA GLU A 201 4.20 -23.96 -5.24
C GLU A 201 4.55 -22.79 -6.17
N LEU A 202 5.76 -22.81 -6.69
CA LEU A 202 6.31 -21.74 -7.51
C LEU A 202 5.70 -21.72 -8.90
N THR A 203 5.15 -20.54 -9.30
CA THR A 203 4.80 -20.22 -10.69
C THR A 203 5.89 -19.36 -11.33
N SER A 204 5.55 -18.27 -12.02
CA SER A 204 6.55 -17.38 -12.60
C SER A 204 6.99 -16.29 -11.61
N ARG A 205 8.31 -16.17 -11.38
CA ARG A 205 8.89 -15.04 -10.63
C ARG A 205 8.91 -13.73 -11.42
N ILE A 206 8.58 -13.78 -12.70
CA ILE A 206 8.44 -12.59 -13.53
C ILE A 206 6.97 -12.40 -13.82
N SER A 207 6.44 -11.24 -13.49
CA SER A 207 5.11 -10.79 -13.84
C SER A 207 5.17 -9.34 -14.33
N GLY A 208 4.20 -8.92 -15.09
CA GLY A 208 4.24 -7.57 -15.61
C GLY A 208 2.94 -7.16 -16.28
N SER A 209 2.96 -5.94 -16.80
CA SER A 209 1.84 -5.37 -17.55
C SER A 209 2.33 -4.51 -18.69
N ILE A 210 1.56 -4.52 -19.77
CA ILE A 210 1.69 -3.56 -20.87
C ILE A 210 0.30 -2.95 -21.07
N GLY A 211 0.25 -1.63 -21.19
CA GLY A 211 -1.03 -0.93 -21.34
C GLY A 211 -0.93 0.31 -22.20
N ILE A 212 -2.09 0.75 -22.64
CA ILE A 212 -2.29 2.01 -23.34
C ILE A 212 -3.52 2.70 -22.76
N ASP A 213 -3.41 4.00 -22.51
CA ASP A 213 -4.52 4.82 -22.03
C ASP A 213 -4.44 6.25 -22.57
N ASP A 214 -5.54 7.00 -22.43
CA ASP A 214 -5.66 8.40 -22.85
C ASP A 214 -5.69 9.38 -21.64
N ARG A 215 -5.13 8.95 -20.49
CA ARG A 215 -5.16 9.69 -19.22
C ARG A 215 -4.04 10.70 -19.04
N ALA A 216 -3.09 10.76 -19.97
CA ALA A 216 -2.05 11.79 -19.93
C ALA A 216 -2.64 13.17 -20.24
N SER A 217 -1.94 14.22 -19.81
CA SER A 217 -2.35 15.60 -20.09
C SER A 217 -2.37 15.91 -21.59
N LYS A 218 -3.35 16.71 -22.00
CA LYS A 218 -3.46 17.27 -23.36
C LYS A 218 -2.18 17.98 -23.81
N ASN A 219 -1.45 18.59 -22.87
CA ASN A 219 -0.20 19.29 -23.13
C ASN A 219 0.91 18.37 -23.69
N TYR A 220 0.82 17.05 -23.47
CA TYR A 220 1.79 16.06 -23.96
C TYR A 220 1.22 15.09 -25.00
N GLY A 221 -0.06 15.26 -25.34
CA GLY A 221 -0.83 14.26 -26.07
C GLY A 221 -1.41 13.20 -25.12
N ARG A 222 -2.72 13.05 -25.11
CA ARG A 222 -3.49 12.25 -24.12
C ARG A 222 -3.08 10.79 -24.07
N TRP A 223 -2.76 10.19 -25.20
CA TRP A 223 -2.42 8.79 -25.31
C TRP A 223 -1.01 8.50 -24.81
N GLN A 224 -0.90 7.51 -23.93
CA GLN A 224 0.38 7.02 -23.41
C GLN A 224 0.44 5.50 -23.42
N ALA A 225 1.61 4.95 -23.70
CA ALA A 225 1.95 3.55 -23.47
C ALA A 225 2.62 3.43 -22.10
N ARG A 226 2.29 2.35 -21.39
CA ARG A 226 2.87 2.00 -20.08
C ARG A 226 3.33 0.56 -20.09
N ALA A 227 4.42 0.28 -19.40
CA ALA A 227 4.92 -1.07 -19.16
C ALA A 227 5.46 -1.17 -17.75
N ALA A 228 5.26 -2.31 -17.11
CA ALA A 228 5.83 -2.62 -15.82
C ALA A 228 6.24 -4.10 -15.76
N VAL A 229 7.36 -4.37 -15.08
CA VAL A 229 7.88 -5.72 -14.82
C VAL A 229 8.24 -5.82 -13.35
N ASN A 230 7.80 -6.88 -12.72
CA ASN A 230 8.14 -7.27 -11.36
C ASN A 230 8.94 -8.58 -11.41
N ILE A 231 10.14 -8.56 -10.86
CA ILE A 231 11.05 -9.71 -10.78
C ILE A 231 11.16 -10.10 -9.32
N GLY A 232 10.66 -11.27 -8.99
CA GLY A 232 10.72 -11.84 -7.65
C GLY A 232 12.02 -12.58 -7.40
N ASN A 233 12.64 -12.30 -6.28
CA ASN A 233 13.85 -12.97 -5.78
C ASN A 233 15.04 -12.96 -6.73
N PRO A 234 15.40 -11.82 -7.37
CA PRO A 234 16.51 -11.77 -8.33
C PRO A 234 17.88 -12.12 -7.73
N PHE A 235 18.09 -11.87 -6.44
CA PHE A 235 19.36 -12.11 -5.76
C PHE A 235 19.32 -13.24 -4.72
N GLY A 236 18.20 -13.99 -4.61
CA GLY A 236 18.04 -15.07 -3.63
C GLY A 236 17.86 -14.59 -2.18
N LEU A 237 17.46 -13.35 -1.99
CA LEU A 237 17.28 -12.70 -0.70
C LEU A 237 15.80 -12.46 -0.35
N SER A 238 14.91 -13.24 -0.94
CA SER A 238 13.46 -13.01 -0.84
C SER A 238 13.09 -11.57 -1.24
N ASP A 239 13.81 -11.03 -2.18
CA ASP A 239 13.78 -9.64 -2.62
C ASP A 239 12.89 -9.42 -3.85
N THR A 240 12.59 -8.17 -4.16
CA THR A 240 11.76 -7.81 -5.31
C THR A 240 12.38 -6.64 -6.05
N LEU A 241 12.49 -6.77 -7.36
CA LEU A 241 12.88 -5.71 -8.27
C LEU A 241 11.69 -5.34 -9.17
N TYR A 242 11.25 -4.09 -9.10
CA TYR A 242 10.17 -3.55 -9.91
C TYR A 242 10.70 -2.46 -10.83
N LEU A 243 10.38 -2.57 -12.12
CA LEU A 243 10.72 -1.59 -13.15
C LEU A 243 9.44 -1.18 -13.85
N SER A 244 9.18 0.12 -13.99
CA SER A 244 8.06 0.61 -14.79
C SER A 244 8.42 1.84 -15.61
N GLY A 245 7.76 2.00 -16.74
CA GLY A 245 7.93 3.12 -17.62
C GLY A 245 6.62 3.55 -18.28
N ALA A 246 6.54 4.84 -18.62
CA ALA A 246 5.44 5.41 -19.36
C ALA A 246 5.95 6.42 -20.37
N HIS A 247 5.29 6.51 -21.53
CA HIS A 247 5.62 7.44 -22.60
C HIS A 247 4.37 7.87 -23.37
N THR A 248 4.16 9.17 -23.52
CA THR A 248 3.06 9.69 -24.36
C THR A 248 3.38 9.56 -25.83
N LEU A 249 2.35 9.27 -26.65
CA LEU A 249 2.51 8.82 -28.04
C LEU A 249 2.35 9.93 -29.10
N LYS A 250 2.53 11.21 -28.73
CA LYS A 250 2.22 12.29 -29.67
C LYS A 250 3.36 12.60 -30.65
N SER A 251 4.49 13.07 -30.16
CA SER A 251 5.64 13.40 -31.04
C SER A 251 6.94 13.57 -30.25
N ARG A 252 8.09 13.63 -30.96
CA ARG A 252 9.38 13.94 -30.34
C ARG A 252 9.50 15.38 -29.80
N TYR A 253 8.60 16.27 -30.19
CA TYR A 253 8.57 17.66 -29.74
C TYR A 253 7.55 17.95 -28.66
N GLN A 254 6.66 16.97 -28.40
CA GLN A 254 5.61 17.07 -27.42
C GLN A 254 5.40 15.70 -26.78
N PHE A 255 6.00 15.50 -25.61
CA PHE A 255 5.95 14.22 -24.90
C PHE A 255 6.11 14.41 -23.40
N ASN A 256 5.65 13.42 -22.65
CA ASN A 256 6.02 13.13 -21.27
C ASN A 256 6.46 11.67 -21.17
N ARG A 257 7.59 11.42 -20.51
CA ARG A 257 8.09 10.07 -20.25
C ARG A 257 8.61 9.93 -18.84
N SER A 258 8.43 8.77 -18.26
CA SER A 258 8.94 8.44 -16.93
C SER A 258 9.47 7.03 -16.87
N LEU A 259 10.40 6.82 -15.95
CA LEU A 259 10.96 5.53 -15.60
C LEU A 259 11.07 5.46 -14.08
N LEU A 260 10.67 4.34 -13.49
CA LEU A 260 10.82 4.05 -12.07
C LEU A 260 11.53 2.69 -11.92
N LEU A 261 12.54 2.66 -11.08
CA LEU A 261 13.18 1.46 -10.56
C LEU A 261 12.93 1.42 -9.05
N HIS A 262 12.45 0.30 -8.54
CA HIS A 262 12.26 0.07 -7.11
C HIS A 262 12.78 -1.30 -6.73
N TYR A 263 13.57 -1.37 -5.66
CA TYR A 263 14.10 -2.58 -5.09
C TYR A 263 13.69 -2.69 -3.63
N SER A 264 13.26 -3.86 -3.17
CA SER A 264 12.88 -4.09 -1.78
C SER A 264 13.36 -5.43 -1.27
N LEU A 265 13.79 -5.45 0.00
CA LEU A 265 14.42 -6.53 0.71
C LEU A 265 13.76 -6.72 2.08
N PRO A 266 13.14 -7.86 2.39
CA PRO A 266 12.58 -8.15 3.71
C PRO A 266 13.66 -8.65 4.68
N TYR A 267 13.44 -8.42 5.97
CA TYR A 267 14.18 -9.02 7.08
C TYR A 267 13.27 -9.12 8.30
N GLY A 268 12.64 -10.27 8.51
CA GLY A 268 11.64 -10.45 9.56
C GLY A 268 10.50 -9.44 9.46
N TYR A 269 10.32 -8.61 10.48
CA TYR A 269 9.33 -7.53 10.51
C TYR A 269 9.75 -6.27 9.74
N TRP A 270 10.99 -6.19 9.30
CA TRP A 270 11.50 -5.07 8.52
C TRP A 270 11.37 -5.31 7.02
N THR A 271 11.16 -4.23 6.28
CA THR A 271 11.32 -4.15 4.83
C THR A 271 12.17 -2.94 4.50
N PHE A 272 13.30 -3.15 3.87
CA PHE A 272 14.17 -2.08 3.38
C PHE A 272 13.94 -1.91 1.89
N SER A 273 13.83 -0.67 1.43
CA SER A 273 13.62 -0.39 0.01
C SER A 273 14.49 0.75 -0.47
N SER A 274 14.77 0.75 -1.76
CA SER A 274 15.38 1.86 -2.48
C SER A 274 14.66 2.08 -3.79
N PHE A 275 14.60 3.32 -4.25
CA PHE A 275 14.02 3.65 -5.53
C PHE A 275 14.80 4.75 -6.24
N ALA A 276 14.69 4.75 -7.56
CA ALA A 276 15.15 5.82 -8.41
C ALA A 276 14.11 6.08 -9.49
N SER A 277 13.75 7.32 -9.72
CA SER A 277 12.83 7.71 -10.78
C SER A 277 13.43 8.82 -11.65
N PHE A 278 13.05 8.77 -12.90
CA PHE A 278 13.39 9.75 -13.91
C PHE A 278 12.11 10.15 -14.62
N SER A 279 11.88 11.46 -14.78
CA SER A 279 10.83 11.97 -15.64
C SER A 279 11.36 13.10 -16.52
N GLN A 280 10.83 13.20 -17.72
CA GLN A 280 11.17 14.24 -18.68
C GLN A 280 9.96 14.59 -19.52
N PHE A 281 9.73 15.88 -19.70
CA PHE A 281 8.70 16.35 -20.60
C PHE A 281 9.21 17.38 -21.60
N LYS A 282 8.48 17.53 -22.67
CA LYS A 282 8.61 18.57 -23.68
C LYS A 282 7.23 18.97 -24.15
N SER A 283 6.89 20.26 -24.08
CA SER A 283 5.57 20.77 -24.41
C SER A 283 5.68 22.17 -25.03
N PRO A 284 4.97 22.45 -26.12
CA PRO A 284 4.85 23.81 -26.63
C PRO A 284 3.96 24.63 -25.68
N LEU A 285 4.40 25.81 -25.32
CA LEU A 285 3.61 26.86 -24.72
C LEU A 285 3.11 27.78 -25.86
N ILE A 286 1.84 27.64 -26.19
CA ILE A 286 1.21 28.38 -27.28
C ILE A 286 0.73 29.72 -26.74
N LEU A 287 1.19 30.79 -27.28
CA LEU A 287 0.78 32.17 -27.05
C LEU A 287 0.10 32.69 -28.33
N GLU A 288 -0.68 33.74 -28.22
CA GLU A 288 -1.51 34.23 -29.34
C GLU A 288 -0.77 34.32 -30.68
N ASN A 289 0.49 34.79 -30.68
CA ASN A 289 1.24 35.05 -31.89
C ASN A 289 2.53 34.22 -32.07
N PHE A 290 2.89 33.41 -31.08
CA PHE A 290 4.11 32.58 -31.13
C PHE A 290 4.04 31.40 -30.18
N SER A 291 4.91 30.44 -30.39
CA SER A 291 5.03 29.25 -29.54
C SER A 291 6.43 29.17 -28.96
N LEU A 292 6.51 28.94 -27.65
CA LEU A 292 7.76 28.70 -26.94
C LEU A 292 7.83 27.23 -26.52
N GLN A 293 9.01 26.66 -26.49
CA GLN A 293 9.21 25.29 -26.08
C GLN A 293 9.56 25.23 -24.59
N GLN A 294 8.67 24.65 -23.78
CA GLN A 294 8.98 24.30 -22.40
C GLN A 294 9.51 22.86 -22.34
N ASN A 295 10.56 22.64 -21.57
CA ASN A 295 11.07 21.31 -21.28
C ASN A 295 11.52 21.20 -19.83
N GLY A 296 11.32 20.02 -19.24
CA GLY A 296 11.72 19.74 -17.87
C GLY A 296 12.25 18.33 -17.70
N ARG A 297 13.12 18.20 -16.71
CA ARG A 297 13.69 16.92 -16.29
C ARG A 297 13.72 16.85 -14.77
N THR A 298 13.21 15.76 -14.20
CA THR A 298 13.27 15.47 -12.76
C THR A 298 13.93 14.13 -12.54
N VAL A 299 14.86 14.10 -11.60
CA VAL A 299 15.47 12.87 -11.07
C VAL A 299 15.18 12.82 -9.59
N GLN A 300 14.69 11.70 -9.12
CA GLN A 300 14.42 11.44 -7.70
C GLN A 300 15.03 10.11 -7.32
N ALA A 301 15.59 10.02 -6.13
CA ALA A 301 16.07 8.77 -5.55
C ALA A 301 15.85 8.80 -4.03
N GLY A 302 15.60 7.63 -3.47
CA GLY A 302 15.36 7.51 -2.03
C GLY A 302 15.58 6.11 -1.51
N ILE A 303 15.64 6.04 -0.18
CA ILE A 303 15.68 4.81 0.60
C ILE A 303 14.60 4.86 1.66
N SER A 304 14.02 3.72 1.99
CA SER A 304 13.01 3.60 3.05
C SER A 304 13.23 2.35 3.90
N ALA A 305 12.75 2.42 5.13
CA ALA A 305 12.63 1.31 6.04
C ALA A 305 11.21 1.28 6.59
N GLU A 306 10.61 0.11 6.59
CA GLU A 306 9.26 -0.16 7.10
C GLU A 306 9.36 -1.22 8.17
N TYR A 307 8.61 -1.07 9.25
CA TYR A 307 8.55 -2.01 10.37
C TYR A 307 7.11 -2.32 10.73
N VAL A 308 6.74 -3.61 10.66
CA VAL A 308 5.44 -4.09 11.12
C VAL A 308 5.48 -4.17 12.64
N PHE A 309 4.81 -3.24 13.32
CA PHE A 309 4.83 -3.17 14.78
C PHE A 309 3.61 -3.82 15.44
N HIS A 310 2.54 -4.03 14.68
CA HIS A 310 1.34 -4.70 15.17
C HIS A 310 0.67 -5.46 14.03
N ARG A 311 0.36 -6.73 14.27
CA ARG A 311 -0.35 -7.58 13.33
C ARG A 311 -1.21 -8.62 14.03
N GLY A 312 -2.28 -9.01 13.35
CA GLY A 312 -3.15 -10.13 13.68
C GLY A 312 -3.62 -10.80 12.39
N GLY A 313 -4.50 -11.77 12.49
CA GLY A 313 -5.02 -12.50 11.33
C GLY A 313 -5.76 -11.63 10.30
N ASN A 314 -6.31 -10.49 10.71
CA ASN A 314 -7.10 -9.60 9.85
C ASN A 314 -6.60 -8.16 9.80
N HIS A 315 -5.47 -7.84 10.40
CA HIS A 315 -4.91 -6.49 10.37
C HIS A 315 -3.39 -6.48 10.40
N ILE A 316 -2.82 -5.41 9.84
CA ILE A 316 -1.39 -5.13 9.88
C ILE A 316 -1.17 -3.63 10.02
N SER A 317 -0.29 -3.24 10.95
CA SER A 317 0.12 -1.86 11.17
C SER A 317 1.62 -1.71 10.98
N THR A 318 2.01 -0.77 10.14
CA THR A 318 3.40 -0.58 9.72
C THR A 318 3.82 0.87 9.99
N PHE A 319 4.96 1.03 10.65
CA PHE A 319 5.66 2.31 10.72
C PHE A 319 6.65 2.40 9.57
N SER A 320 6.76 3.55 8.93
CA SER A 320 7.68 3.79 7.82
C SER A 320 8.53 5.04 8.02
N THR A 321 9.75 5.00 7.53
CA THR A 321 10.60 6.17 7.37
C THR A 321 11.22 6.15 5.99
N GLN A 322 11.34 7.32 5.35
CA GLN A 322 11.90 7.46 4.02
C GLN A 322 12.76 8.70 3.95
N PHE A 323 13.94 8.56 3.36
CA PHE A 323 14.79 9.67 2.95
C PHE A 323 14.81 9.75 1.43
N GLU A 324 14.64 10.95 0.89
CA GLU A 324 14.67 11.16 -0.57
C GLU A 324 15.42 12.42 -0.97
N LYS A 325 15.95 12.40 -2.18
CA LYS A 325 16.49 13.56 -2.89
C LYS A 325 15.79 13.68 -4.24
N LEU A 326 15.41 14.92 -4.57
CA LEU A 326 14.80 15.28 -5.85
C LEU A 326 15.54 16.45 -6.44
N ASN A 327 15.87 16.33 -7.72
CA ASN A 327 16.49 17.43 -8.50
C ASN A 327 15.68 17.63 -9.77
N SER A 328 15.06 18.79 -9.87
CA SER A 328 14.28 19.18 -11.03
C SER A 328 14.95 20.35 -11.76
N LYS A 329 14.88 20.34 -13.08
CA LYS A 329 15.34 21.43 -13.95
C LYS A 329 14.30 21.70 -15.02
N ASN A 330 13.68 22.86 -14.94
CA ASN A 330 12.67 23.32 -15.89
C ASN A 330 13.23 24.48 -16.74
N ARG A 331 12.94 24.50 -18.02
CA ARG A 331 13.41 25.48 -18.98
C ARG A 331 12.28 25.96 -19.89
N LEU A 332 12.33 27.21 -20.23
CA LEU A 332 11.57 27.82 -21.34
C LEU A 332 12.58 28.21 -22.40
N GLU A 333 12.52 27.58 -23.58
CA GLU A 333 13.60 27.59 -24.54
C GLU A 333 14.94 27.17 -23.86
N ASP A 334 15.96 28.00 -23.92
CA ASP A 334 17.26 27.77 -23.30
C ASP A 334 17.38 28.37 -21.88
N VAL A 335 16.37 29.12 -21.41
CA VAL A 335 16.39 29.82 -20.12
C VAL A 335 15.91 28.89 -19.02
N VAL A 336 16.70 28.72 -17.96
CA VAL A 336 16.32 27.96 -16.76
C VAL A 336 15.33 28.77 -15.93
N LEU A 337 14.19 28.17 -15.62
CA LEU A 337 13.19 28.74 -14.73
C LEU A 337 13.59 28.38 -13.27
N ALA A 338 14.33 29.26 -12.62
CA ALA A 338 14.96 28.98 -11.32
C ALA A 338 13.93 28.64 -10.23
N LEU A 339 12.83 29.38 -10.11
CA LEU A 339 11.74 29.14 -9.15
C LEU A 339 11.06 27.77 -9.34
N GLN A 340 11.04 27.25 -10.58
CA GLN A 340 10.44 25.98 -10.95
C GLN A 340 11.47 24.84 -11.08
N SER A 341 12.68 25.05 -10.57
CA SER A 341 13.79 24.08 -10.62
C SER A 341 14.26 23.70 -9.21
N PRO A 342 13.38 23.11 -8.37
CA PRO A 342 13.71 22.80 -6.98
C PRO A 342 14.76 21.69 -6.88
N LYS A 343 15.59 21.78 -5.82
CA LYS A 343 16.52 20.73 -5.38
C LYS A 343 16.20 20.37 -3.96
N LEU A 344 15.45 19.28 -3.78
CA LEU A 344 14.90 18.88 -2.49
C LEU A 344 15.71 17.76 -1.86
N SER A 345 15.79 17.81 -0.53
CA SER A 345 16.18 16.68 0.31
C SER A 345 15.18 16.62 1.45
N SER A 346 14.52 15.49 1.66
CA SER A 346 13.49 15.34 2.68
C SER A 346 13.57 14.02 3.41
N ILE A 347 13.04 14.03 4.62
CA ILE A 347 12.74 12.87 5.42
C ILE A 347 11.24 12.82 5.69
N SER A 348 10.66 11.65 5.59
CA SER A 348 9.26 11.43 5.97
C SER A 348 9.15 10.27 6.95
N VAL A 349 8.16 10.37 7.83
CA VAL A 349 7.71 9.29 8.71
C VAL A 349 6.23 9.04 8.46
N GLY A 350 5.80 7.80 8.57
CA GLY A 350 4.42 7.43 8.30
C GLY A 350 3.96 6.24 9.11
N ILE A 351 2.64 6.11 9.23
CA ILE A 351 1.95 4.94 9.78
C ILE A 351 0.93 4.50 8.74
N ASN A 352 1.00 3.24 8.39
CA ASN A 352 0.01 2.57 7.55
C ASN A 352 -0.72 1.52 8.38
N HIS A 353 -2.05 1.50 8.30
CA HIS A 353 -2.89 0.49 8.91
C HIS A 353 -3.82 -0.11 7.87
N LEU A 354 -3.77 -1.43 7.73
CA LEU A 354 -4.65 -2.20 6.88
C LEU A 354 -5.49 -3.12 7.76
N GLN A 355 -6.81 -3.06 7.59
CA GLN A 355 -7.80 -3.85 8.32
C GLN A 355 -8.70 -4.60 7.33
N LEU A 356 -8.85 -5.90 7.50
CA LEU A 356 -9.86 -6.71 6.82
C LEU A 356 -11.12 -6.83 7.68
N PHE A 357 -12.26 -6.79 7.03
CA PHE A 357 -13.57 -7.12 7.57
C PHE A 357 -14.11 -8.33 6.81
N GLU A 358 -15.17 -8.93 7.30
CA GLU A 358 -15.82 -10.06 6.66
C GLU A 358 -16.15 -9.80 5.16
N ASN A 359 -16.56 -8.58 4.83
CA ASN A 359 -16.96 -8.21 3.48
C ASN A 359 -16.33 -6.90 3.00
N GLY A 360 -15.09 -6.64 3.38
CA GLY A 360 -14.40 -5.44 2.94
C GLY A 360 -13.03 -5.23 3.54
N ASN A 361 -12.42 -4.07 3.24
CA ASN A 361 -11.15 -3.67 3.81
C ASN A 361 -11.06 -2.16 3.98
N LEU A 362 -10.21 -1.75 4.91
CA LEU A 362 -9.84 -0.37 5.17
C LEU A 362 -8.31 -0.26 5.14
N VAL A 363 -7.81 0.72 4.42
CA VAL A 363 -6.39 1.13 4.47
C VAL A 363 -6.33 2.58 4.88
N VAL A 364 -5.52 2.90 5.87
CA VAL A 364 -5.24 4.27 6.34
C VAL A 364 -3.75 4.50 6.27
N ASP A 365 -3.31 5.52 5.56
CA ASP A 365 -1.92 5.98 5.50
C ASP A 365 -1.84 7.43 5.98
N LEU A 366 -1.03 7.65 7.00
CA LEU A 366 -0.71 8.96 7.55
C LEU A 366 0.78 9.19 7.39
N ARG A 367 1.17 10.30 6.77
CA ARG A 367 2.57 10.63 6.53
C ARG A 367 2.87 12.09 6.84
N TYR A 368 3.94 12.31 7.57
CA TYR A 368 4.54 13.63 7.78
C TYR A 368 5.88 13.70 7.06
N GLU A 369 6.12 14.76 6.31
CA GLU A 369 7.36 15.01 5.58
C GLU A 369 7.91 16.39 5.92
N GLN A 370 9.22 16.44 6.15
CA GLN A 370 9.98 17.67 6.30
C GLN A 370 11.19 17.62 5.37
N GLY A 371 11.49 18.74 4.72
CA GLY A 371 12.61 18.82 3.81
C GLY A 371 13.18 20.21 3.62
N ASN A 372 14.31 20.22 2.91
CA ASN A 372 15.03 21.43 2.53
C ASN A 372 15.01 21.58 1.01
N ASN A 373 14.84 22.82 0.53
CA ASN A 373 14.95 23.20 -0.85
C ASN A 373 16.21 24.05 -1.05
N ARG A 374 17.15 23.51 -1.81
CA ARG A 374 18.44 24.18 -2.14
C ARG A 374 18.46 24.69 -3.59
N GLY A 375 17.31 24.81 -4.24
CA GLY A 375 17.19 25.43 -5.56
C GLY A 375 17.57 26.92 -5.50
N GLN A 376 17.93 27.47 -6.64
CA GLN A 376 18.17 28.92 -6.78
C GLN A 376 16.83 29.67 -6.72
N GLU A 377 16.85 30.88 -6.12
CA GLU A 377 15.68 31.78 -6.07
C GLU A 377 14.41 31.16 -5.51
N GLN A 378 14.55 30.17 -4.61
CA GLN A 378 13.39 29.54 -3.99
C GLN A 378 12.79 30.42 -2.89
N PRO A 379 11.44 30.55 -2.81
CA PRO A 379 10.80 31.42 -1.83
C PRO A 379 11.02 30.96 -0.39
N GLU A 380 11.16 29.65 -0.17
CA GLU A 380 11.45 29.07 1.15
C GLU A 380 12.50 27.96 1.02
N SER A 381 13.44 27.94 1.99
CA SER A 381 14.48 26.92 2.04
C SER A 381 14.03 25.63 2.74
N GLN A 382 12.94 25.67 3.49
CA GLN A 382 12.38 24.53 4.23
C GLN A 382 10.90 24.35 3.88
N PHE A 383 10.45 23.11 3.92
CA PHE A 383 9.04 22.79 3.79
C PHE A 383 8.62 21.67 4.75
N LYS A 384 7.35 21.67 5.13
CA LYS A 384 6.71 20.65 5.95
C LYS A 384 5.32 20.38 5.40
N ARG A 385 4.94 19.09 5.34
CA ARG A 385 3.58 18.70 4.95
C ARG A 385 3.13 17.44 5.66
N SER A 386 1.83 17.31 5.81
CA SER A 386 1.15 16.10 6.28
C SER A 386 0.24 15.59 5.17
N ASN A 387 0.22 14.29 4.95
CA ASN A 387 -0.65 13.62 3.99
C ASN A 387 -1.50 12.57 4.70
N LEU A 388 -2.74 12.46 4.29
CA LEU A 388 -3.69 11.42 4.68
C LEU A 388 -4.18 10.73 3.42
N GLU A 389 -4.19 9.41 3.42
CA GLU A 389 -4.93 8.60 2.46
C GLU A 389 -5.75 7.55 3.21
N LEU A 390 -7.05 7.48 2.91
CA LEU A 390 -7.95 6.46 3.42
C LEU A 390 -8.62 5.79 2.23
N LYS A 391 -8.56 4.46 2.16
CA LYS A 391 -9.26 3.65 1.17
C LYS A 391 -10.16 2.66 1.90
N PHE A 392 -11.44 2.69 1.58
CA PHE A 392 -12.42 1.76 2.12
C PHE A 392 -13.16 1.07 0.98
N ASN A 393 -13.15 -0.25 0.99
CA ASN A 393 -13.91 -1.06 0.05
C ASN A 393 -14.86 -1.97 0.84
N ARG A 394 -16.12 -2.04 0.41
CA ARG A 394 -17.12 -2.93 0.96
C ARG A 394 -17.85 -3.66 -0.16
N TYR A 395 -17.99 -4.97 0.00
CA TYR A 395 -18.76 -5.82 -0.88
C TYR A 395 -20.09 -6.16 -0.23
N GLN A 396 -21.15 -6.08 -1.01
CA GLN A 396 -22.51 -6.37 -0.55
C GLN A 396 -23.21 -7.25 -1.57
N ALA A 397 -23.66 -8.41 -1.14
CA ALA A 397 -24.51 -9.27 -1.93
C ALA A 397 -25.97 -8.84 -1.70
N LEU A 398 -26.71 -8.66 -2.78
CA LEU A 398 -28.16 -8.46 -2.80
C LEU A 398 -28.72 -9.55 -3.70
N ASP A 399 -29.40 -10.54 -3.12
CA ASP A 399 -29.79 -11.78 -3.78
C ASP A 399 -28.57 -12.47 -4.45
N SER A 400 -28.59 -12.63 -5.77
CA SER A 400 -27.51 -13.23 -6.57
C SER A 400 -26.51 -12.22 -7.13
N GLU A 401 -26.70 -10.93 -6.85
CA GLU A 401 -25.89 -9.85 -7.44
C GLU A 401 -24.91 -9.27 -6.41
N LEU A 402 -23.68 -9.00 -6.85
CA LEU A 402 -22.60 -8.49 -6.02
C LEU A 402 -22.33 -7.02 -6.34
N PHE A 403 -22.36 -6.17 -5.31
CA PHE A 403 -22.02 -4.75 -5.40
C PHE A 403 -20.74 -4.47 -4.62
N ARG A 404 -19.94 -3.54 -5.14
CA ARG A 404 -18.76 -3.00 -4.44
C ARG A 404 -18.93 -1.49 -4.26
N HIS A 405 -18.79 -1.03 -3.04
CA HIS A 405 -18.63 0.36 -2.68
C HIS A 405 -17.15 0.64 -2.43
N SER A 406 -16.58 1.58 -3.17
CA SER A 406 -15.21 2.05 -2.99
C SER A 406 -15.23 3.51 -2.60
N HIS A 407 -14.52 3.85 -1.55
CA HIS A 407 -14.37 5.21 -1.05
C HIS A 407 -12.89 5.50 -0.82
N GLN A 408 -12.38 6.56 -1.42
CA GLN A 408 -11.03 7.05 -1.18
C GLN A 408 -11.08 8.50 -0.73
N LEU A 409 -10.47 8.80 0.41
CA LEU A 409 -10.26 10.14 0.91
C LEU A 409 -8.76 10.44 0.88
N THR A 410 -8.39 11.52 0.20
CA THR A 410 -7.00 12.00 0.14
C THR A 410 -6.96 13.43 0.66
N GLY A 411 -6.02 13.72 1.55
CA GLY A 411 -5.82 15.05 2.10
C GLY A 411 -4.34 15.42 2.21
N GLN A 412 -4.03 16.67 1.95
CA GLN A 412 -2.73 17.27 2.21
C GLN A 412 -2.89 18.57 3.00
N TYR A 413 -2.00 18.78 3.93
CA TYR A 413 -1.92 20.02 4.70
C TYR A 413 -0.47 20.50 4.81
N ALA A 414 -0.24 21.75 4.40
CA ALA A 414 0.98 22.48 4.72
C ALA A 414 0.62 23.92 5.14
N SER A 415 1.30 24.44 6.14
CA SER A 415 1.07 25.81 6.64
C SER A 415 1.86 26.87 5.88
N HIS A 416 2.88 26.45 5.11
CA HIS A 416 3.80 27.27 4.37
C HIS A 416 3.82 26.85 2.89
N TYR A 417 4.43 27.66 2.06
CA TYR A 417 4.61 27.38 0.64
C TYR A 417 5.29 26.02 0.42
N LEU A 418 4.78 25.26 -0.54
CA LEU A 418 5.37 24.02 -1.02
C LEU A 418 5.88 24.20 -2.46
N PRO A 419 7.06 23.67 -2.78
CA PRO A 419 7.45 23.52 -4.18
C PRO A 419 6.37 22.78 -4.97
N SER A 420 6.10 23.16 -6.21
CA SER A 420 5.01 22.59 -7.02
C SER A 420 5.01 21.06 -7.12
N VAL A 421 6.20 20.44 -7.16
CA VAL A 421 6.35 18.96 -7.13
C VAL A 421 5.92 18.31 -5.80
N LYS A 422 5.69 19.08 -4.75
CA LYS A 422 5.21 18.61 -3.43
C LYS A 422 3.76 19.03 -3.14
N GLN A 423 3.16 19.86 -4.00
CA GLN A 423 1.73 20.15 -3.95
C GLN A 423 0.91 18.93 -4.42
N GLU A 424 -0.33 18.83 -3.97
CA GLU A 424 -1.24 17.77 -4.37
C GLU A 424 -2.29 18.31 -5.35
N ASP A 425 -2.56 17.53 -6.41
CA ASP A 425 -3.53 17.91 -7.43
C ASP A 425 -4.96 17.70 -6.96
N LEU A 426 -5.83 18.69 -7.21
CA LEU A 426 -7.27 18.59 -7.00
C LEU A 426 -7.95 17.79 -8.11
N THR A 427 -7.46 17.94 -9.33
CA THR A 427 -8.10 17.46 -10.56
C THR A 427 -7.33 16.31 -11.20
N GLY A 428 -8.00 15.47 -11.96
CA GLY A 428 -7.40 14.34 -12.67
C GLY A 428 -8.16 13.03 -12.46
N TYR A 429 -7.75 11.98 -13.16
CA TYR A 429 -8.44 10.69 -13.18
C TYR A 429 -8.61 10.05 -11.77
N ASN A 430 -7.58 10.10 -10.94
CA ASN A 430 -7.60 9.57 -9.56
C ASN A 430 -7.88 10.66 -8.50
N ARG A 431 -8.48 11.77 -8.90
CA ARG A 431 -8.84 12.92 -8.08
C ARG A 431 -10.29 13.28 -8.37
N VAL A 432 -10.61 14.56 -8.55
CA VAL A 432 -11.91 14.96 -9.08
C VAL A 432 -11.90 14.75 -10.59
N ARG A 433 -12.66 13.75 -11.07
CA ARG A 433 -12.71 13.31 -12.47
C ARG A 433 -13.37 14.36 -13.38
N GLY A 434 -13.15 14.19 -14.68
CA GLY A 434 -13.78 15.04 -15.69
C GLY A 434 -13.18 16.43 -15.83
N LEU A 435 -12.19 16.80 -15.01
CA LEU A 435 -11.45 18.07 -15.03
C LEU A 435 -9.99 17.86 -15.43
N ASN A 436 -9.76 17.00 -16.40
CA ASN A 436 -8.40 16.53 -16.74
C ASN A 436 -7.52 17.56 -17.44
N ASP A 437 -8.11 18.58 -18.03
CA ASP A 437 -7.39 19.67 -18.71
C ASP A 437 -7.10 20.86 -17.75
N LEU A 438 -7.76 20.90 -16.58
CA LEU A 438 -7.48 21.83 -15.51
C LEU A 438 -6.47 21.21 -14.55
N ASN A 439 -5.31 21.85 -14.44
CA ASN A 439 -4.21 21.37 -13.60
C ASN A 439 -4.13 22.25 -12.37
N LEU A 440 -4.87 21.88 -11.35
CA LEU A 440 -4.98 22.64 -10.11
C LEU A 440 -4.32 21.87 -8.99
N SER A 441 -3.28 22.46 -8.43
CA SER A 441 -2.57 21.91 -7.26
C SER A 441 -2.41 22.98 -6.17
N ALA A 442 -2.41 22.55 -4.92
CA ALA A 442 -2.25 23.47 -3.79
C ALA A 442 -1.56 22.77 -2.60
N GLU A 443 -1.17 23.59 -1.62
CA GLU A 443 -0.58 23.13 -0.36
C GLU A 443 -1.60 22.46 0.57
N LYS A 444 -2.88 22.84 0.45
CA LYS A 444 -3.99 22.32 1.28
C LYS A 444 -5.07 21.81 0.37
N ASN A 445 -5.39 20.54 0.49
CA ASN A 445 -6.53 19.95 -0.22
C ASN A 445 -7.18 18.81 0.57
N LEU A 446 -8.41 18.50 0.19
CA LEU A 446 -9.15 17.33 0.63
C LEU A 446 -10.03 16.87 -0.53
N ILE A 447 -9.88 15.60 -0.90
CA ILE A 447 -10.56 15.00 -2.06
C ILE A 447 -11.23 13.72 -1.60
N SER A 448 -12.51 13.57 -1.93
CA SER A 448 -13.30 12.35 -1.75
C SER A 448 -13.66 11.80 -3.11
N HIS A 449 -13.20 10.60 -3.41
CA HIS A 449 -13.43 9.87 -4.65
C HIS A 449 -14.24 8.61 -4.33
N ASN A 450 -15.40 8.42 -5.00
CA ASN A 450 -16.36 7.38 -4.62
C ASN A 450 -16.88 6.65 -5.85
N ASP A 451 -17.00 5.32 -5.75
CA ASP A 451 -17.58 4.46 -6.77
C ASP A 451 -18.54 3.44 -6.17
N ILE A 452 -19.63 3.19 -6.87
CA ILE A 452 -20.52 2.05 -6.64
C ILE A 452 -20.50 1.22 -7.92
N ALA A 453 -20.00 -0.01 -7.84
CA ALA A 453 -19.88 -0.90 -8.97
C ALA A 453 -20.73 -2.15 -8.76
N TRP A 454 -21.43 -2.59 -9.82
CA TRP A 454 -22.08 -3.88 -9.89
C TRP A 454 -21.14 -4.89 -10.55
N ILE A 455 -20.85 -5.99 -9.88
CA ILE A 455 -19.90 -7.01 -10.37
C ILE A 455 -20.67 -8.19 -10.95
N LYS A 456 -20.55 -8.40 -12.25
CA LYS A 456 -21.21 -9.50 -12.98
C LYS A 456 -20.18 -10.39 -13.64
N GLN A 457 -20.13 -11.64 -13.20
CA GLN A 457 -19.30 -12.67 -13.84
C GLN A 457 -20.06 -13.28 -15.02
N THR A 458 -19.39 -13.41 -16.16
CA THR A 458 -19.92 -13.99 -17.39
C THR A 458 -18.90 -14.94 -18.03
N LYS A 459 -19.31 -15.69 -19.07
CA LYS A 459 -18.41 -16.57 -19.84
C LYS A 459 -17.29 -15.81 -20.58
N ILE A 460 -17.47 -14.52 -20.86
CA ILE A 460 -16.53 -13.65 -21.58
C ILE A 460 -15.84 -12.65 -20.64
N GLY A 461 -15.85 -12.92 -19.33
CA GLY A 461 -15.16 -12.13 -18.33
C GLY A 461 -16.06 -11.51 -17.29
N THR A 462 -15.45 -10.75 -16.39
CA THR A 462 -16.12 -10.00 -15.34
C THR A 462 -16.39 -8.59 -15.85
N PHE A 463 -17.64 -8.18 -15.83
CA PHE A 463 -18.09 -6.82 -16.12
C PHE A 463 -18.42 -6.11 -14.81
N SER A 464 -17.95 -4.89 -14.67
CA SER A 464 -18.22 -4.06 -13.49
C SER A 464 -18.60 -2.64 -13.91
N PRO A 465 -19.86 -2.43 -14.39
CA PRO A 465 -20.36 -1.06 -14.56
C PRO A 465 -20.40 -0.35 -13.21
N TYR A 466 -20.11 0.94 -13.21
CA TYR A 466 -20.07 1.74 -11.99
C TYR A 466 -20.57 3.15 -12.20
N LEU A 467 -21.02 3.74 -11.09
CA LEU A 467 -21.32 5.16 -10.94
C LEU A 467 -20.31 5.76 -9.98
N GLY A 468 -19.77 6.92 -10.37
CA GLY A 468 -18.79 7.65 -9.59
C GLY A 468 -19.27 9.02 -9.18
N PHE A 469 -18.84 9.47 -7.99
CA PHE A 469 -19.12 10.78 -7.43
C PHE A 469 -17.90 11.29 -6.66
N ASP A 470 -17.36 12.44 -7.07
CA ASP A 470 -16.19 13.04 -6.45
C ASP A 470 -16.46 14.43 -5.94
N LEU A 471 -15.82 14.74 -4.82
CA LEU A 471 -15.80 16.06 -4.18
C LEU A 471 -14.36 16.45 -3.92
N GLY A 472 -14.03 17.72 -4.12
CA GLY A 472 -12.74 18.24 -3.79
C GLY A 472 -12.77 19.69 -3.32
N ILE A 473 -11.86 20.03 -2.45
CA ILE A 473 -11.61 21.40 -2.01
C ILE A 473 -10.11 21.60 -1.88
N GLN A 474 -9.63 22.75 -2.36
CA GLN A 474 -8.23 23.16 -2.14
C GLN A 474 -8.11 24.63 -1.79
N LYS A 475 -6.95 24.97 -1.22
CA LYS A 475 -6.58 26.34 -0.90
C LYS A 475 -5.05 26.49 -0.99
N SER A 476 -4.56 27.45 -1.74
CA SER A 476 -3.17 27.90 -1.70
C SER A 476 -2.89 28.71 -0.43
N VAL A 477 -1.66 28.63 0.08
CA VAL A 477 -1.26 29.34 1.32
C VAL A 477 -1.37 30.86 1.15
N ASN A 478 -1.02 31.36 -0.03
CA ASN A 478 -0.97 32.80 -0.33
C ASN A 478 -2.30 33.35 -0.86
N GLU A 479 -3.35 32.53 -0.93
CA GLU A 479 -4.66 32.93 -1.44
C GLU A 479 -5.71 32.79 -0.35
N ASP A 480 -6.60 33.76 -0.22
CA ASP A 480 -7.76 33.68 0.72
C ASP A 480 -8.90 32.85 0.15
N GLN A 481 -8.90 32.66 -1.16
CA GLN A 481 -9.99 31.95 -1.83
C GLN A 481 -9.79 30.43 -1.78
N ARG A 482 -10.91 29.72 -1.81
CA ARG A 482 -10.98 28.26 -1.86
C ARG A 482 -11.60 27.85 -3.17
N GLU A 483 -10.96 26.96 -3.87
CA GLU A 483 -11.52 26.30 -5.03
C GLU A 483 -12.24 25.03 -4.60
N LYS A 484 -13.41 24.76 -5.15
CA LYS A 484 -14.22 23.58 -4.90
C LYS A 484 -14.50 22.89 -6.22
N ALA A 485 -14.46 21.57 -6.21
CA ALA A 485 -14.72 20.77 -7.40
C ALA A 485 -15.71 19.64 -7.08
N LEU A 486 -16.54 19.32 -8.06
CA LEU A 486 -17.54 18.27 -8.01
C LEU A 486 -17.49 17.50 -9.32
N ALA A 487 -17.60 16.17 -9.28
CA ALA A 487 -17.69 15.36 -10.49
C ALA A 487 -18.67 14.21 -10.36
N TYR A 488 -19.19 13.80 -11.51
CA TYR A 488 -19.96 12.58 -11.71
C TYR A 488 -19.32 11.76 -12.83
N ALA A 489 -19.33 10.45 -12.67
CA ALA A 489 -18.82 9.54 -13.68
C ALA A 489 -19.74 8.33 -13.85
N ILE A 490 -19.74 7.78 -15.06
CA ILE A 490 -20.29 6.48 -15.37
C ILE A 490 -19.24 5.72 -16.15
N GLY A 491 -18.98 4.48 -15.76
CA GLY A 491 -17.93 3.71 -16.40
C GLY A 491 -18.20 2.21 -16.36
N LEU A 492 -17.35 1.49 -17.08
CA LEU A 492 -17.36 0.05 -17.18
C LEU A 492 -15.94 -0.47 -17.06
N ASN A 493 -15.70 -1.32 -16.08
CA ASN A 493 -14.51 -2.16 -16.04
C ASN A 493 -14.84 -3.54 -16.61
N TRP A 494 -13.97 -4.06 -17.45
CA TRP A 494 -14.02 -5.41 -17.98
C TRP A 494 -12.68 -6.10 -17.75
N SER A 495 -12.73 -7.37 -17.33
CA SER A 495 -11.55 -8.21 -17.18
C SER A 495 -11.82 -9.61 -17.67
N TYR A 496 -10.92 -10.14 -18.49
CA TYR A 496 -10.98 -11.51 -19.00
C TYR A 496 -9.57 -12.09 -19.14
N LYS A 497 -9.28 -13.13 -18.35
CA LYS A 497 -7.94 -13.72 -18.28
C LYS A 497 -6.87 -12.62 -17.99
N ALA A 498 -5.92 -12.45 -18.89
CA ALA A 498 -4.84 -11.47 -18.80
C ALA A 498 -5.24 -10.05 -19.27
N PHE A 499 -6.41 -9.86 -19.86
CA PHE A 499 -6.84 -8.58 -20.40
C PHE A 499 -7.75 -7.82 -19.44
N GLN A 500 -7.49 -6.53 -19.33
CA GLN A 500 -8.32 -5.59 -18.58
C GLN A 500 -8.60 -4.37 -19.44
N ALA A 501 -9.83 -3.87 -19.39
CA ALA A 501 -10.24 -2.64 -20.05
C ALA A 501 -11.11 -1.80 -19.13
N ASN A 502 -10.98 -0.49 -19.24
CA ASN A 502 -11.86 0.48 -18.59
C ASN A 502 -12.30 1.51 -19.62
N LEU A 503 -13.57 1.84 -19.58
CA LEU A 503 -14.18 2.96 -20.31
C LEU A 503 -14.96 3.79 -19.31
N GLU A 504 -14.70 5.08 -19.25
CA GLU A 504 -15.36 6.01 -18.34
C GLU A 504 -15.75 7.30 -19.07
N TRP A 505 -16.95 7.78 -18.82
CA TRP A 505 -17.37 9.14 -19.11
C TRP A 505 -17.52 9.88 -17.77
N ALA A 506 -16.90 11.05 -17.68
CA ALA A 506 -16.95 11.89 -16.49
C ALA A 506 -17.25 13.34 -16.86
N THR A 507 -17.95 14.05 -15.99
CA THR A 507 -18.16 15.49 -16.05
C THR A 507 -17.81 16.11 -14.72
N GLY A 508 -16.97 17.13 -14.75
CA GLY A 508 -16.52 17.87 -13.57
C GLY A 508 -16.90 19.34 -13.64
N ARG A 509 -17.14 19.92 -12.48
CA ARG A 509 -17.39 21.35 -12.30
C ARG A 509 -16.42 21.90 -11.26
N LEU A 510 -15.73 22.96 -11.62
CA LEU A 510 -14.90 23.75 -10.72
C LEU A 510 -15.65 25.04 -10.37
N PHE A 511 -15.75 25.33 -9.09
CA PHE A 511 -16.33 26.57 -8.55
C PHE A 511 -15.18 27.45 -8.04
N ASP A 512 -14.84 28.45 -8.82
CA ASP A 512 -13.87 29.46 -8.49
C ASP A 512 -14.60 30.80 -8.29
N LYS A 513 -14.30 31.49 -7.20
CA LYS A 513 -14.94 32.78 -6.93
C LYS A 513 -14.54 33.90 -7.87
N SER A 514 -13.33 33.82 -8.44
CA SER A 514 -12.79 34.84 -9.36
C SER A 514 -13.27 34.65 -10.79
N ASP A 515 -13.27 33.39 -11.27
CA ASP A 515 -13.52 33.03 -12.66
C ASP A 515 -14.89 32.37 -12.91
N GLY A 516 -15.70 32.21 -11.85
CA GLY A 516 -17.03 31.61 -11.95
C GLY A 516 -16.99 30.08 -11.98
N VAL A 517 -17.90 29.45 -12.73
CA VAL A 517 -18.01 28.00 -12.83
C VAL A 517 -17.40 27.52 -14.14
N LYS A 518 -16.32 26.71 -14.04
CA LYS A 518 -15.74 25.99 -15.19
C LYS A 518 -16.26 24.56 -15.21
N GLN A 519 -16.71 24.09 -16.36
CA GLN A 519 -17.17 22.72 -16.54
C GLN A 519 -16.42 22.05 -17.67
N GLU A 520 -15.98 20.81 -17.42
CA GLU A 520 -15.37 19.97 -18.43
C GLU A 520 -16.07 18.61 -18.50
N ARG A 521 -15.86 17.91 -19.61
CA ARG A 521 -16.31 16.53 -19.85
C ARG A 521 -15.15 15.75 -20.44
N PHE A 522 -15.00 14.54 -19.98
CA PHE A 522 -13.91 13.69 -20.44
C PHE A 522 -14.39 12.25 -20.63
N ILE A 523 -13.96 11.63 -21.73
CA ILE A 523 -14.07 10.18 -21.94
C ILE A 523 -12.66 9.63 -21.77
N SER A 524 -12.49 8.67 -20.88
CA SER A 524 -11.22 7.99 -20.69
C SER A 524 -11.31 6.50 -21.04
N THR A 525 -10.22 6.01 -21.61
CA THR A 525 -10.05 4.60 -21.96
C THR A 525 -8.73 4.09 -21.43
N ASN A 526 -8.72 2.82 -21.02
CA ASN A 526 -7.50 2.15 -20.58
C ASN A 526 -7.59 0.67 -20.98
N PHE A 527 -6.52 0.16 -21.59
CA PHE A 527 -6.36 -1.24 -21.94
C PHE A 527 -5.05 -1.74 -21.33
N VAL A 528 -5.11 -2.88 -20.64
CA VAL A 528 -3.94 -3.50 -20.00
C VAL A 528 -3.92 -4.99 -20.30
N TYR A 529 -2.75 -5.49 -20.63
CA TYR A 529 -2.43 -6.91 -20.70
C TYR A 529 -1.48 -7.25 -19.55
N LEU A 530 -1.81 -8.28 -18.77
CA LEU A 530 -1.02 -8.82 -17.66
C LEU A 530 -0.32 -10.12 -18.11
N PHE A 531 0.92 -10.34 -17.66
CA PHE A 531 1.68 -11.56 -17.96
C PHE A 531 2.52 -12.04 -16.78
#